data_b4d00c1e47433a4f40117ac6fa44ff09
#
_entry.id   b4d00c1e47433a4f40117ac6fa44ff09
#
_cell.length_a   1.000
_cell.length_b   1.000
_cell.length_c   1.000
_cell.angle_alpha   90.00
_cell.angle_beta   90.00
_cell.angle_gamma   90.00
#
_symmetry.space_group_name_H-M   'P 1'
#
loop_
_entity.id
_entity.type
_entity.pdbx_description
1 polymer ?
#
loop_
_entity_poly.entity_id
_entity_poly.type
_entity_poly.pdbx_seq_one_letter_code
_entity_poly.pdbx_strand_id
1 'polypeptide(L)'
;TSISEDHLDWLPKNEKNIERIIFEKTSSLLDSNIVISKQSSKQITETIKKNISNNKAKKYFFEEDYNFVLKENDFFYFEDKYGGLKIPKPNMNGQFQLENASTAIAALRVLENLKIKDEQIISGVKKAYNSGRLEEIKSGKLKELLKNNTLILDSSHNPGGSKALNEFLQTLNCKKHVIIGMMENKDHEKFLSYFKDISSLTVVDIPNQINAISGIKLKEKLKNISSLNYKESIEQAIRSLRLERNDIVLITGSIYLAGEVLRIN
;
A
#
# COMPACT_ATOMS: atom_id res chain seq x y z
N THR A 1 8.28 -8.14 -3.70
CA THR A 1 6.92 -7.60 -3.71
C THR A 1 6.53 -7.16 -5.11
N SER A 2 5.26 -6.85 -5.35
CA SER A 2 4.78 -6.37 -6.65
C SER A 2 5.56 -5.12 -7.10
N ILE A 3 5.87 -5.06 -8.39
CA ILE A 3 6.56 -3.93 -9.01
C ILE A 3 5.52 -3.05 -9.72
N SER A 4 5.58 -1.75 -9.44
CA SER A 4 4.76 -0.73 -10.09
C SER A 4 5.62 0.50 -10.42
N GLU A 5 5.09 1.42 -11.19
CA GLU A 5 5.74 2.69 -11.48
C GLU A 5 5.89 3.51 -10.19
N ASP A 6 7.11 3.63 -9.72
CA ASP A 6 7.53 4.47 -8.61
C ASP A 6 9.01 4.84 -8.79
N HIS A 7 9.47 5.91 -8.14
CA HIS A 7 10.86 6.38 -8.23
C HIS A 7 11.34 6.72 -9.65
N LEU A 8 10.42 7.10 -10.56
CA LEU A 8 10.76 7.49 -11.92
C LEU A 8 11.65 8.74 -11.99
N ASP A 9 11.65 9.56 -10.95
CA ASP A 9 12.49 10.74 -10.80
C ASP A 9 13.99 10.41 -10.69
N TRP A 10 14.33 9.21 -10.21
CA TRP A 10 15.72 8.75 -10.08
C TRP A 10 16.27 8.15 -11.38
N LEU A 11 15.41 7.91 -12.36
CA LEU A 11 15.79 7.33 -13.64
C LEU A 11 16.14 8.40 -14.69
N PRO A 12 17.05 8.10 -15.63
CA PRO A 12 17.30 8.98 -16.78
C PRO A 12 16.00 9.28 -17.55
N LYS A 13 15.89 10.49 -18.11
CA LYS A 13 14.65 10.95 -18.75
C LYS A 13 14.13 10.02 -19.85
N ASN A 14 15.03 9.38 -20.59
CA ASN A 14 14.73 8.46 -21.70
C ASN A 14 14.48 7.01 -21.24
N GLU A 15 14.64 6.71 -19.94
CA GLU A 15 14.50 5.36 -19.37
C GLU A 15 13.40 5.28 -18.30
N LYS A 16 12.50 6.25 -18.25
CA LYS A 16 11.41 6.30 -17.29
C LYS A 16 10.27 5.36 -17.68
N ASN A 17 10.50 4.06 -17.52
CA ASN A 17 9.54 3.00 -17.82
C ASN A 17 9.63 1.87 -16.80
N ILE A 18 8.64 0.97 -16.85
CA ILE A 18 8.53 -0.15 -15.91
C ILE A 18 9.66 -1.17 -16.09
N GLU A 19 10.15 -1.37 -17.29
CA GLU A 19 11.25 -2.29 -17.61
C GLU A 19 12.53 -1.85 -16.89
N ARG A 20 12.81 -0.54 -16.87
CA ARG A 20 13.97 0.00 -16.15
C ARG A 20 13.81 -0.15 -14.63
N ILE A 21 12.61 0.06 -14.09
CA ILE A 21 12.35 -0.18 -12.66
C ILE A 21 12.57 -1.66 -12.31
N ILE A 22 12.10 -2.57 -13.15
CA ILE A 22 12.34 -4.02 -12.98
C ILE A 22 13.84 -4.31 -12.98
N PHE A 23 14.57 -3.75 -13.94
CA PHE A 23 16.02 -3.92 -14.03
C PHE A 23 16.72 -3.46 -12.75
N GLU A 24 16.44 -2.23 -12.27
CA GLU A 24 17.04 -1.69 -11.04
C GLU A 24 16.75 -2.58 -9.81
N LYS A 25 15.50 -3.04 -9.66
CA LYS A 25 15.11 -3.90 -8.53
C LYS A 25 15.70 -5.29 -8.61
N THR A 26 15.93 -5.82 -9.81
CA THR A 26 16.47 -7.17 -10.00
C THR A 26 17.99 -7.22 -10.04
N SER A 27 18.66 -6.13 -10.46
CA SER A 27 20.12 -6.04 -10.53
C SER A 27 20.80 -6.10 -9.16
N SER A 28 20.11 -5.74 -8.09
CA SER A 28 20.63 -5.78 -6.72
C SER A 28 20.46 -7.13 -6.03
N LEU A 29 19.83 -8.11 -6.69
CA LEU A 29 19.61 -9.42 -6.10
C LEU A 29 20.91 -10.24 -6.08
N LEU A 30 21.32 -10.64 -4.89
CA LEU A 30 22.48 -11.49 -4.67
C LEU A 30 22.16 -12.97 -4.96
N ASP A 31 23.19 -13.84 -4.94
CA ASP A 31 23.06 -15.29 -5.07
C ASP A 31 22.45 -15.93 -3.79
N SER A 32 21.23 -15.52 -3.45
CA SER A 32 20.41 -16.02 -2.35
C SER A 32 19.03 -16.44 -2.86
N ASN A 33 18.22 -17.09 -2.03
CA ASN A 33 16.87 -17.46 -2.44
C ASN A 33 16.06 -16.22 -2.85
N ILE A 34 15.45 -16.25 -4.03
CA ILE A 34 14.65 -15.17 -4.60
C ILE A 34 13.17 -15.59 -4.58
N VAL A 35 12.34 -14.85 -3.86
CA VAL A 35 10.89 -15.07 -3.84
C VAL A 35 10.22 -13.90 -4.52
N ILE A 36 9.45 -14.17 -5.57
CA ILE A 36 8.72 -13.17 -6.37
C ILE A 36 7.24 -13.26 -6.05
N SER A 37 6.69 -12.16 -5.53
CA SER A 37 5.27 -12.03 -5.24
C SER A 37 4.42 -11.95 -6.51
N LYS A 38 3.11 -12.04 -6.37
CA LYS A 38 2.16 -11.75 -7.44
C LYS A 38 2.47 -10.41 -8.11
N GLN A 39 2.48 -10.38 -9.43
CA GLN A 39 2.66 -9.18 -10.22
C GLN A 39 1.36 -8.76 -10.89
N SER A 40 1.26 -7.49 -11.28
CA SER A 40 0.05 -6.94 -11.90
C SER A 40 -0.20 -7.46 -13.32
N SER A 41 0.81 -8.05 -13.97
CA SER A 41 0.69 -8.67 -15.28
C SER A 41 1.72 -9.79 -15.51
N LYS A 42 1.40 -10.72 -16.40
CA LYS A 42 2.34 -11.75 -16.84
C LYS A 42 3.58 -11.18 -17.51
N GLN A 43 3.45 -10.06 -18.24
CA GLN A 43 4.57 -9.40 -18.89
C GLN A 43 5.64 -8.95 -17.86
N ILE A 44 5.23 -8.39 -16.73
CA ILE A 44 6.15 -8.01 -15.65
C ILE A 44 6.85 -9.25 -15.11
N THR A 45 6.11 -10.33 -14.85
CA THR A 45 6.70 -11.61 -14.37
C THR A 45 7.73 -12.15 -15.35
N GLU A 46 7.44 -12.19 -16.65
CA GLU A 46 8.37 -12.66 -17.67
C GLU A 46 9.62 -11.76 -17.79
N THR A 47 9.45 -10.44 -17.67
CA THR A 47 10.58 -9.51 -17.66
C THR A 47 11.48 -9.74 -16.43
N ILE A 48 10.88 -9.97 -15.25
CA ILE A 48 11.63 -10.33 -14.05
C ILE A 48 12.40 -11.63 -14.27
N LYS A 49 11.74 -12.70 -14.78
CA LYS A 49 12.38 -13.98 -15.07
C LYS A 49 13.58 -13.83 -15.99
N LYS A 50 13.43 -13.06 -17.08
CA LYS A 50 14.51 -12.76 -18.02
C LYS A 50 15.69 -12.08 -17.33
N ASN A 51 15.44 -11.06 -16.53
CA ASN A 51 16.50 -10.30 -15.85
C ASN A 51 17.28 -11.14 -14.85
N ILE A 52 16.62 -12.05 -14.13
CA ILE A 52 17.27 -12.91 -13.14
C ILE A 52 17.68 -14.29 -13.68
N SER A 53 17.58 -14.52 -14.99
CA SER A 53 17.87 -15.83 -15.61
C SER A 53 19.28 -16.32 -15.30
N ASN A 54 20.28 -15.44 -15.36
CA ASN A 54 21.68 -15.74 -15.09
C ASN A 54 22.05 -15.78 -13.60
N ASN A 55 21.15 -15.39 -12.71
CA ASN A 55 21.38 -15.48 -11.27
C ASN A 55 21.29 -16.94 -10.84
N LYS A 56 22.27 -17.43 -10.07
CA LYS A 56 22.36 -18.84 -9.63
C LYS A 56 21.44 -19.19 -8.47
N ALA A 57 20.78 -18.20 -7.87
CA ALA A 57 19.87 -18.40 -6.75
C ALA A 57 18.68 -19.30 -7.13
N LYS A 58 18.14 -20.02 -6.13
CA LYS A 58 16.85 -20.67 -6.27
C LYS A 58 15.76 -19.61 -6.36
N LYS A 59 14.85 -19.74 -7.30
CA LYS A 59 13.78 -18.78 -7.61
C LYS A 59 12.42 -19.41 -7.32
N TYR A 60 11.54 -18.64 -6.69
CA TYR A 60 10.21 -19.07 -6.29
C TYR A 60 9.20 -18.02 -6.75
N PHE A 61 8.31 -18.39 -7.63
CA PHE A 61 7.32 -17.49 -8.25
C PHE A 61 5.92 -17.78 -7.74
N PHE A 62 5.16 -16.73 -7.50
CA PHE A 62 3.74 -16.84 -7.25
C PHE A 62 3.03 -17.49 -8.45
N GLU A 63 2.03 -18.35 -8.19
CA GLU A 63 1.29 -19.21 -9.12
C GLU A 63 2.07 -20.40 -9.69
N GLU A 64 3.41 -20.43 -9.58
CA GLU A 64 4.25 -21.54 -10.05
C GLU A 64 4.75 -22.40 -8.89
N ASP A 65 5.34 -21.77 -7.88
CA ASP A 65 5.97 -22.47 -6.75
C ASP A 65 5.17 -22.34 -5.47
N TYR A 66 4.35 -21.32 -5.35
CA TYR A 66 3.43 -21.11 -4.24
C TYR A 66 2.21 -20.32 -4.66
N ASN A 67 1.12 -20.49 -3.93
CA ASN A 67 -0.14 -19.80 -4.18
C ASN A 67 -0.93 -19.61 -2.89
N PHE A 68 -2.00 -18.83 -2.94
CA PHE A 68 -3.02 -18.80 -1.89
C PHE A 68 -4.41 -18.73 -2.47
N VAL A 69 -5.38 -19.27 -1.74
CA VAL A 69 -6.80 -19.21 -2.08
C VAL A 69 -7.58 -18.70 -0.88
N LEU A 70 -8.43 -17.72 -1.12
CA LEU A 70 -9.40 -17.26 -0.12
C LEU A 70 -10.65 -18.14 -0.21
N LYS A 71 -10.87 -18.99 0.80
CA LYS A 71 -12.03 -19.90 0.85
C LYS A 71 -13.06 -19.52 1.90
N GLU A 72 -12.65 -18.86 2.97
CA GLU A 72 -13.47 -18.49 4.13
C GLU A 72 -13.26 -17.00 4.47
N ASN A 73 -14.21 -16.39 5.18
CA ASN A 73 -14.13 -14.96 5.50
C ASN A 73 -12.92 -14.59 6.36
N ASP A 74 -12.48 -15.48 7.26
CA ASP A 74 -11.43 -15.19 8.25
C ASP A 74 -10.12 -15.92 7.99
N PHE A 75 -10.06 -16.77 6.95
CA PHE A 75 -8.89 -17.59 6.64
C PHE A 75 -8.56 -17.57 5.15
N PHE A 76 -7.28 -17.78 4.86
CA PHE A 76 -6.82 -18.13 3.53
C PHE A 76 -5.98 -19.42 3.59
N TYR A 77 -5.90 -20.11 2.48
CA TYR A 77 -5.12 -21.34 2.35
C TYR A 77 -3.90 -21.02 1.49
N PHE A 78 -2.74 -21.12 2.10
CA PHE A 78 -1.45 -21.02 1.44
C PHE A 78 -1.01 -22.43 1.02
N GLU A 79 -0.41 -22.57 -0.14
CA GLU A 79 0.09 -23.84 -0.67
C GLU A 79 1.42 -23.64 -1.39
N ASP A 80 2.36 -24.56 -1.14
CA ASP A 80 3.63 -24.68 -1.84
C ASP A 80 4.07 -26.15 -1.90
N LYS A 81 5.28 -26.43 -2.38
CA LYS A 81 5.83 -27.78 -2.44
C LYS A 81 5.97 -28.51 -1.09
N TYR A 82 5.91 -27.79 0.01
CA TYR A 82 6.02 -28.34 1.37
C TYR A 82 4.64 -28.67 1.98
N GLY A 83 3.56 -28.37 1.25
CA GLY A 83 2.18 -28.63 1.67
C GLY A 83 1.37 -27.38 1.97
N GLY A 84 0.08 -27.61 2.26
CA GLY A 84 -0.88 -26.53 2.49
C GLY A 84 -0.95 -26.08 3.95
N LEU A 85 -1.22 -24.80 4.15
CA LEU A 85 -1.50 -24.21 5.47
C LEU A 85 -2.81 -23.43 5.46
N LYS A 86 -3.68 -23.69 6.45
CA LYS A 86 -4.82 -22.82 6.76
C LYS A 86 -4.35 -21.72 7.71
N ILE A 87 -4.44 -20.46 7.26
CA ILE A 87 -3.86 -19.32 7.93
C ILE A 87 -4.94 -18.26 8.17
N PRO A 88 -5.06 -17.70 9.39
CA PRO A 88 -5.95 -16.58 9.64
C PRO A 88 -5.52 -15.36 8.79
N LYS A 89 -6.48 -14.56 8.37
CA LYS A 89 -6.15 -13.29 7.73
C LYS A 89 -5.27 -12.43 8.65
N PRO A 90 -4.28 -11.72 8.11
CA PRO A 90 -3.53 -10.76 8.89
C PRO A 90 -4.48 -9.70 9.48
N ASN A 91 -4.15 -9.20 10.67
CA ASN A 91 -4.90 -8.13 11.32
C ASN A 91 -4.57 -6.76 10.67
N MET A 92 -4.66 -6.73 9.35
CA MET A 92 -4.42 -5.54 8.52
C MET A 92 -5.47 -5.50 7.42
N ASN A 93 -6.01 -4.32 7.14
CA ASN A 93 -7.02 -4.13 6.11
C ASN A 93 -6.41 -4.23 4.69
N GLY A 94 -7.24 -4.58 3.72
CA GLY A 94 -6.89 -4.66 2.31
C GLY A 94 -6.50 -6.07 1.83
N GLN A 95 -7.08 -6.47 0.71
CA GLN A 95 -6.87 -7.82 0.16
C GLN A 95 -5.40 -8.07 -0.25
N PHE A 96 -4.67 -7.02 -0.65
CA PHE A 96 -3.24 -7.11 -0.97
C PHE A 96 -2.37 -7.58 0.22
N GLN A 97 -2.88 -7.50 1.45
CA GLN A 97 -2.18 -8.03 2.62
C GLN A 97 -2.10 -9.56 2.62
N LEU A 98 -3.03 -10.24 1.96
CA LEU A 98 -2.96 -11.69 1.75
C LEU A 98 -1.80 -12.05 0.80
N GLU A 99 -1.60 -11.24 -0.25
CA GLU A 99 -0.48 -11.39 -1.17
C GLU A 99 0.86 -11.15 -0.45
N ASN A 100 0.93 -10.11 0.37
CA ASN A 100 2.12 -9.82 1.19
C ASN A 100 2.39 -10.95 2.20
N ALA A 101 1.38 -11.43 2.91
CA ALA A 101 1.51 -12.54 3.85
C ALA A 101 1.97 -13.83 3.15
N SER A 102 1.37 -14.17 2.01
CA SER A 102 1.75 -15.34 1.22
C SER A 102 3.20 -15.28 0.75
N THR A 103 3.64 -14.11 0.29
CA THR A 103 5.05 -13.90 -0.10
C THR A 103 6.00 -14.04 1.10
N ALA A 104 5.61 -13.50 2.26
CA ALA A 104 6.41 -13.64 3.48
C ALA A 104 6.49 -15.10 3.94
N ILE A 105 5.39 -15.86 3.86
CA ILE A 105 5.36 -17.29 4.21
C ILE A 105 6.26 -18.07 3.25
N ALA A 106 6.15 -17.86 1.95
CA ALA A 106 7.01 -18.48 0.96
C ALA A 106 8.49 -18.16 1.24
N ALA A 107 8.82 -16.89 1.56
CA ALA A 107 10.17 -16.50 1.91
C ALA A 107 10.70 -17.23 3.16
N LEU A 108 9.88 -17.39 4.20
CA LEU A 108 10.25 -18.12 5.41
C LEU A 108 10.47 -19.62 5.14
N ARG A 109 9.61 -20.24 4.32
CA ARG A 109 9.69 -21.68 4.03
C ARG A 109 10.88 -22.07 3.15
N VAL A 110 11.40 -21.14 2.34
CA VAL A 110 12.61 -21.41 1.54
C VAL A 110 13.93 -21.19 2.30
N LEU A 111 13.88 -20.69 3.52
CA LEU A 111 15.03 -20.52 4.39
C LEU A 111 15.37 -21.86 5.10
N GLU A 112 16.09 -22.73 4.41
CA GLU A 112 16.43 -24.09 4.89
C GLU A 112 17.16 -24.11 6.25
N ASN A 113 17.86 -23.02 6.58
CA ASN A 113 18.59 -22.88 7.84
C ASN A 113 17.71 -22.51 9.04
N LEU A 114 16.47 -22.10 8.83
CA LEU A 114 15.54 -21.73 9.87
C LEU A 114 14.47 -22.82 10.04
N LYS A 115 14.51 -23.49 11.19
CA LYS A 115 13.46 -24.49 11.56
C LYS A 115 12.23 -23.78 12.10
N ILE A 116 11.47 -23.11 11.21
CA ILE A 116 10.25 -22.39 11.58
C ILE A 116 9.08 -23.37 11.51
N LYS A 117 8.35 -23.49 12.61
CA LYS A 117 7.15 -24.33 12.69
C LYS A 117 5.93 -23.61 12.12
N ASP A 118 4.98 -24.36 11.60
CA ASP A 118 3.74 -23.82 11.03
C ASP A 118 2.95 -22.95 12.03
N GLU A 119 2.93 -23.35 13.32
CA GLU A 119 2.27 -22.57 14.37
C GLU A 119 2.91 -21.17 14.56
N GLN A 120 4.23 -21.06 14.35
CA GLN A 120 4.94 -19.80 14.46
C GLN A 120 4.60 -18.89 13.26
N ILE A 121 4.49 -19.46 12.04
CA ILE A 121 4.03 -18.76 10.85
C ILE A 121 2.60 -18.24 11.05
N ILE A 122 1.69 -19.11 11.46
CA ILE A 122 0.29 -18.77 11.73
C ILE A 122 0.18 -17.64 12.76
N SER A 123 0.90 -17.78 13.87
CA SER A 123 0.92 -16.76 14.93
C SER A 123 1.52 -15.45 14.45
N GLY A 124 2.58 -15.49 13.64
CA GLY A 124 3.24 -14.32 13.06
C GLY A 124 2.30 -13.56 12.14
N VAL A 125 1.61 -14.24 11.23
CA VAL A 125 0.63 -13.61 10.32
C VAL A 125 -0.52 -12.97 11.10
N LYS A 126 -1.09 -13.67 12.09
CA LYS A 126 -2.18 -13.15 12.92
C LYS A 126 -1.78 -11.88 13.68
N LYS A 127 -0.52 -11.79 14.13
CA LYS A 127 0.01 -10.65 14.91
C LYS A 127 0.64 -9.58 14.03
N ALA A 128 0.74 -9.81 12.71
CA ALA A 128 1.35 -8.85 11.80
C ALA A 128 0.66 -7.49 11.89
N TYR A 129 1.45 -6.47 12.03
CA TYR A 129 1.03 -5.08 12.12
C TYR A 129 2.05 -4.19 11.40
N ASN A 130 1.56 -3.21 10.65
CA ASN A 130 2.40 -2.21 10.02
C ASN A 130 1.68 -0.87 10.03
N SER A 131 2.24 0.09 10.77
CA SER A 131 1.65 1.40 10.95
C SER A 131 1.50 2.14 9.62
N GLY A 132 0.38 2.82 9.44
CA GLY A 132 0.07 3.54 8.19
C GLY A 132 -0.11 2.64 6.97
N ARG A 133 -0.60 1.42 7.15
CA ARG A 133 -0.99 0.51 6.07
C ARG A 133 -2.46 0.11 6.19
N LEU A 134 -3.36 0.96 5.70
CA LEU A 134 -4.81 0.88 5.91
C LEU A 134 -5.15 0.68 7.40
N GLU A 135 -4.39 1.34 8.25
CA GLU A 135 -4.53 1.27 9.70
C GLU A 135 -5.77 2.03 10.16
N GLU A 136 -6.64 1.35 10.90
CA GLU A 136 -7.73 2.02 11.62
C GLU A 136 -7.20 2.65 12.89
N ILE A 137 -7.24 3.97 12.98
CA ILE A 137 -6.88 4.75 14.16
C ILE A 137 -8.06 4.73 15.14
N LYS A 138 -7.91 4.00 16.25
CA LYS A 138 -9.01 3.73 17.21
C LYS A 138 -9.12 4.73 18.35
N SER A 139 -8.06 5.48 18.64
CA SER A 139 -8.00 6.44 19.75
C SER A 139 -7.06 7.58 19.40
N GLY A 140 -7.04 8.63 20.23
CA GLY A 140 -6.18 9.77 20.10
C GLY A 140 -6.89 11.04 19.63
N LYS A 141 -6.16 12.15 19.64
CA LYS A 141 -6.70 13.50 19.43
C LYS A 141 -7.46 13.67 18.13
N LEU A 142 -6.92 13.18 17.00
CA LEU A 142 -7.57 13.29 15.70
C LEU A 142 -8.79 12.38 15.60
N LYS A 143 -8.72 11.19 16.20
CA LYS A 143 -9.87 10.26 16.24
C LYS A 143 -11.03 10.82 17.05
N GLU A 144 -10.76 11.52 18.16
CA GLU A 144 -11.78 12.16 18.98
C GLU A 144 -12.58 13.24 18.21
N LEU A 145 -11.94 13.96 17.28
CA LEU A 145 -12.60 14.94 16.42
C LEU A 145 -13.66 14.30 15.51
N LEU A 146 -13.49 13.03 15.17
CA LEU A 146 -14.39 12.27 14.28
C LEU A 146 -15.52 11.56 15.04
N LYS A 147 -15.48 11.59 16.36
CA LYS A 147 -16.47 10.90 17.22
C LYS A 147 -16.62 9.41 16.82
N ASN A 148 -17.79 9.04 16.31
CA ASN A 148 -18.11 7.66 15.94
C ASN A 148 -17.66 7.25 14.54
N ASN A 149 -17.14 8.19 13.72
CA ASN A 149 -16.71 7.89 12.36
C ASN A 149 -15.33 7.25 12.34
N THR A 150 -15.05 6.43 11.35
CA THR A 150 -13.81 5.69 11.23
C THR A 150 -12.70 6.57 10.65
N LEU A 151 -11.53 6.54 11.26
CA LEU A 151 -10.30 7.15 10.74
C LEU A 151 -9.37 6.06 10.24
N ILE A 152 -9.03 6.12 8.96
CA ILE A 152 -8.08 5.21 8.31
C ILE A 152 -6.83 5.99 7.91
N LEU A 153 -5.67 5.45 8.23
CA LEU A 153 -4.37 5.99 7.86
C LEU A 153 -3.66 5.07 6.88
N ASP A 154 -3.19 5.63 5.77
CA ASP A 154 -2.38 4.90 4.81
C ASP A 154 -1.24 5.76 4.25
N SER A 155 -0.08 5.17 3.99
CA SER A 155 1.12 5.85 3.51
C SER A 155 1.37 5.68 2.00
N SER A 156 0.39 5.21 1.24
CA SER A 156 0.48 5.09 -0.21
C SER A 156 0.70 6.44 -0.88
N HIS A 157 1.59 6.46 -1.86
CA HIS A 157 2.05 7.68 -2.53
C HIS A 157 2.37 7.49 -4.01
N ASN A 158 2.02 6.33 -4.56
CA ASN A 158 2.23 5.97 -5.96
C ASN A 158 0.97 5.35 -6.57
N PRO A 159 0.88 5.25 -7.90
CA PRO A 159 -0.30 4.74 -8.59
C PRO A 159 -0.71 3.32 -8.16
N GLY A 160 0.26 2.43 -7.90
CA GLY A 160 -0.04 1.07 -7.44
C GLY A 160 -0.70 1.05 -6.06
N GLY A 161 -0.19 1.87 -5.14
CA GLY A 161 -0.79 2.04 -3.80
C GLY A 161 -2.18 2.65 -3.87
N SER A 162 -2.38 3.69 -4.70
CA SER A 162 -3.68 4.31 -4.88
C SER A 162 -4.73 3.34 -5.44
N LYS A 163 -4.34 2.49 -6.40
CA LYS A 163 -5.22 1.44 -6.91
C LYS A 163 -5.67 0.49 -5.79
N ALA A 164 -4.73 -0.01 -4.99
CA ALA A 164 -5.04 -0.90 -3.87
C ALA A 164 -5.91 -0.22 -2.80
N LEU A 165 -5.69 1.08 -2.52
CA LEU A 165 -6.56 1.87 -1.66
C LEU A 165 -7.98 1.95 -2.21
N ASN A 166 -8.14 2.28 -3.49
CA ASN A 166 -9.46 2.37 -4.10
C ASN A 166 -10.18 1.01 -4.08
N GLU A 167 -9.49 -0.09 -4.36
CA GLU A 167 -10.07 -1.44 -4.25
C GLU A 167 -10.61 -1.71 -2.84
N PHE A 168 -9.89 -1.32 -1.80
CA PHE A 168 -10.37 -1.40 -0.44
C PHE A 168 -11.58 -0.47 -0.19
N LEU A 169 -11.52 0.79 -0.62
CA LEU A 169 -12.62 1.75 -0.43
C LEU A 169 -13.92 1.29 -1.12
N GLN A 170 -13.82 0.61 -2.26
CA GLN A 170 -15.00 0.08 -2.97
C GLN A 170 -15.67 -1.09 -2.23
N THR A 171 -15.00 -1.73 -1.27
CA THR A 171 -15.64 -2.74 -0.41
C THR A 171 -16.52 -2.13 0.69
N LEU A 172 -16.44 -0.82 0.91
CA LEU A 172 -17.13 -0.12 1.98
C LEU A 172 -18.40 0.58 1.46
N ASN A 173 -19.53 0.26 2.07
CA ASN A 173 -20.82 0.87 1.71
C ASN A 173 -21.11 2.10 2.61
N CYS A 174 -20.32 3.17 2.44
CA CYS A 174 -20.44 4.42 3.18
C CYS A 174 -19.83 5.58 2.39
N LYS A 175 -20.08 6.83 2.83
CA LYS A 175 -19.39 8.00 2.27
C LYS A 175 -17.92 7.99 2.68
N LYS A 176 -17.07 8.40 1.74
CA LYS A 176 -15.61 8.37 1.86
C LYS A 176 -15.06 9.77 1.71
N HIS A 177 -14.38 10.25 2.74
CA HIS A 177 -13.73 11.56 2.76
C HIS A 177 -12.22 11.35 2.75
N VAL A 178 -11.52 11.90 1.77
CA VAL A 178 -10.08 11.71 1.60
C VAL A 178 -9.34 12.99 1.93
N ILE A 179 -8.36 12.90 2.81
CA ILE A 179 -7.39 13.96 3.13
C ILE A 179 -6.04 13.51 2.59
N ILE A 180 -5.39 14.38 1.79
CA ILE A 180 -4.16 14.01 1.09
C ILE A 180 -3.10 15.09 1.22
N GLY A 181 -1.85 14.65 1.45
CA GLY A 181 -0.65 15.47 1.30
C GLY A 181 0.44 14.65 0.63
N MET A 182 1.16 15.24 -0.33
CA MET A 182 2.09 14.50 -1.18
C MET A 182 3.46 15.19 -1.28
N MET A 183 4.46 14.42 -1.68
CA MET A 183 5.76 14.95 -2.05
C MET A 183 5.72 15.50 -3.48
N GLU A 184 6.52 16.53 -3.78
CA GLU A 184 6.54 17.23 -5.09
C GLU A 184 6.87 16.28 -6.26
N ASN A 185 7.74 15.29 -6.04
CA ASN A 185 8.25 14.38 -7.06
C ASN A 185 7.31 13.20 -7.39
N LYS A 186 6.06 13.21 -6.92
CA LYS A 186 5.09 12.15 -7.18
C LYS A 186 4.14 12.51 -8.31
N ASP A 187 3.59 11.48 -8.96
CA ASP A 187 2.56 11.62 -10.00
C ASP A 187 1.19 11.83 -9.35
N HIS A 188 0.89 13.09 -9.05
CA HIS A 188 -0.31 13.49 -8.31
C HIS A 188 -1.60 13.15 -9.08
N GLU A 189 -1.63 13.42 -10.39
CA GLU A 189 -2.81 13.16 -11.21
C GLU A 189 -3.08 11.67 -11.34
N LYS A 190 -2.05 10.88 -11.65
CA LYS A 190 -2.19 9.43 -11.76
C LYS A 190 -2.54 8.78 -10.43
N PHE A 191 -1.98 9.28 -9.30
CA PHE A 191 -2.36 8.81 -7.97
C PHE A 191 -3.86 9.02 -7.73
N LEU A 192 -4.38 10.20 -8.00
CA LEU A 192 -5.79 10.53 -7.74
C LEU A 192 -6.77 9.94 -8.76
N SER A 193 -6.32 9.62 -9.97
CA SER A 193 -7.18 9.05 -11.01
C SER A 193 -7.81 7.70 -10.65
N TYR A 194 -7.24 6.99 -9.69
CA TYR A 194 -7.78 5.71 -9.20
C TYR A 194 -8.92 5.87 -8.20
N PHE A 195 -9.01 7.00 -7.50
CA PHE A 195 -10.09 7.20 -6.52
C PHE A 195 -11.42 7.43 -7.21
N LYS A 196 -12.39 6.55 -6.90
CA LYS A 196 -13.77 6.63 -7.40
C LYS A 196 -14.74 6.74 -6.22
N ASP A 197 -15.87 7.36 -6.47
CA ASP A 197 -16.98 7.44 -5.52
C ASP A 197 -16.56 7.99 -4.15
N ILE A 198 -15.69 9.00 -4.14
CA ILE A 198 -15.31 9.76 -2.95
C ILE A 198 -16.26 10.95 -2.78
N SER A 199 -16.70 11.20 -1.55
CA SER A 199 -17.64 12.26 -1.21
C SER A 199 -16.97 13.62 -1.07
N SER A 200 -15.71 13.65 -0.64
CA SER A 200 -14.90 14.87 -0.63
C SER A 200 -13.41 14.56 -0.68
N LEU A 201 -12.65 15.50 -1.26
CA LEU A 201 -11.20 15.47 -1.30
C LEU A 201 -10.66 16.78 -0.72
N THR A 202 -9.76 16.67 0.26
CA THR A 202 -9.09 17.81 0.88
C THR A 202 -7.58 17.63 0.81
N VAL A 203 -6.88 18.57 0.23
CA VAL A 203 -5.41 18.62 0.24
C VAL A 203 -4.92 19.38 1.46
N VAL A 204 -3.82 18.92 2.04
CA VAL A 204 -3.18 19.55 3.21
C VAL A 204 -1.69 19.69 3.00
N ASP A 205 -1.08 20.61 3.77
CA ASP A 205 0.38 20.70 3.84
C ASP A 205 0.96 19.56 4.68
N ILE A 206 2.19 19.14 4.36
CA ILE A 206 2.97 18.24 5.21
C ILE A 206 3.98 19.11 5.98
N PRO A 207 3.82 19.27 7.30
CA PRO A 207 4.70 20.13 8.09
C PRO A 207 6.15 19.64 8.05
N ASN A 208 7.10 20.59 8.07
CA ASN A 208 8.54 20.33 8.17
C ASN A 208 9.13 19.45 7.06
N GLN A 209 8.49 19.39 5.90
CA GLN A 209 8.95 18.62 4.73
C GLN A 209 9.25 19.54 3.55
N ILE A 210 10.52 19.87 3.36
CA ILE A 210 10.98 20.82 2.32
C ILE A 210 10.58 20.34 0.91
N ASN A 211 10.58 19.04 0.67
CA ASN A 211 10.27 18.43 -0.63
C ASN A 211 8.78 18.09 -0.79
N ALA A 212 7.91 18.52 0.13
CA ALA A 212 6.47 18.36 -0.03
C ALA A 212 5.93 19.45 -0.96
N ILE A 213 4.98 19.09 -1.82
CA ILE A 213 4.19 20.09 -2.53
C ILE A 213 3.25 20.77 -1.53
N SER A 214 3.19 22.11 -1.54
CA SER A 214 2.19 22.79 -0.71
C SER A 214 0.77 22.44 -1.15
N GLY A 215 -0.16 22.35 -0.20
CA GLY A 215 -1.55 22.02 -0.50
C GLY A 215 -2.20 22.98 -1.49
N ILE A 216 -1.84 24.27 -1.47
CA ILE A 216 -2.30 25.26 -2.47
C ILE A 216 -1.83 24.88 -3.87
N LYS A 217 -0.54 24.61 -4.07
CA LYS A 217 0.01 24.18 -5.35
C LYS A 217 -0.57 22.85 -5.81
N LEU A 218 -0.76 21.90 -4.88
CA LEU A 218 -1.38 20.63 -5.20
C LEU A 218 -2.82 20.82 -5.67
N LYS A 219 -3.59 21.69 -5.01
CA LYS A 219 -4.94 22.07 -5.44
C LYS A 219 -4.96 22.68 -6.83
N GLU A 220 -4.00 23.58 -7.15
CA GLU A 220 -3.88 24.20 -8.48
C GLU A 220 -3.56 23.19 -9.58
N LYS A 221 -2.65 22.24 -9.32
CA LYS A 221 -2.34 21.14 -10.25
C LYS A 221 -3.57 20.27 -10.53
N LEU A 222 -4.43 20.08 -9.54
CA LEU A 222 -5.59 19.19 -9.57
C LEU A 222 -6.91 19.91 -9.83
N LYS A 223 -6.88 21.12 -10.38
CA LYS A 223 -8.07 21.97 -10.62
C LYS A 223 -9.19 21.32 -11.43
N ASN A 224 -8.89 20.27 -12.18
CA ASN A 224 -9.89 19.51 -12.95
C ASN A 224 -10.74 18.57 -12.05
N ILE A 225 -10.38 18.41 -10.79
CA ILE A 225 -11.15 17.59 -9.83
C ILE A 225 -12.19 18.52 -9.16
N SER A 226 -13.46 18.22 -9.41
CA SER A 226 -14.57 18.94 -8.78
C SER A 226 -14.55 18.73 -7.26
N SER A 227 -14.87 19.79 -6.50
CA SER A 227 -14.98 19.75 -5.03
C SER A 227 -13.67 19.50 -4.26
N LEU A 228 -12.52 19.90 -4.83
CA LEU A 228 -11.23 19.85 -4.16
C LEU A 228 -11.07 21.01 -3.18
N ASN A 229 -10.91 20.70 -1.90
CA ASN A 229 -10.68 21.67 -0.83
C ASN A 229 -9.19 21.72 -0.44
N TYR A 230 -8.78 22.84 0.17
CA TYR A 230 -7.47 23.00 0.81
C TYR A 230 -7.64 23.41 2.26
N LYS A 231 -6.81 22.85 3.12
CA LYS A 231 -6.62 23.24 4.51
C LYS A 231 -5.14 23.18 4.88
N GLU A 232 -4.69 24.08 5.74
CA GLU A 232 -3.29 24.17 6.14
C GLU A 232 -2.83 22.96 6.98
N SER A 233 -3.77 22.32 7.69
CA SER A 233 -3.43 21.21 8.57
C SER A 233 -4.45 20.08 8.52
N ILE A 234 -4.03 18.90 8.96
CA ILE A 234 -4.87 17.71 9.12
C ILE A 234 -6.05 18.00 10.07
N GLU A 235 -5.80 18.66 11.18
CA GLU A 235 -6.83 19.00 12.16
C GLU A 235 -7.89 19.93 11.56
N GLN A 236 -7.48 20.99 10.84
CA GLN A 236 -8.41 21.87 10.13
C GLN A 236 -9.20 21.12 9.05
N ALA A 237 -8.55 20.22 8.32
CA ALA A 237 -9.20 19.39 7.31
C ALA A 237 -10.31 18.54 7.95
N ILE A 238 -10.01 17.80 9.02
CA ILE A 238 -10.97 16.98 9.75
C ILE A 238 -12.14 17.84 10.25
N ARG A 239 -11.88 18.97 10.92
CA ARG A 239 -12.92 19.88 11.46
C ARG A 239 -13.82 20.48 10.38
N SER A 240 -13.36 20.57 9.15
CA SER A 240 -14.14 21.12 8.03
C SER A 240 -15.05 20.11 7.35
N LEU A 241 -14.93 18.82 7.66
CA LEU A 241 -15.75 17.77 7.06
C LEU A 241 -17.20 17.82 7.60
N ARG A 242 -18.14 17.60 6.69
CA ARG A 242 -19.56 17.38 7.03
C ARG A 242 -19.81 15.88 7.00
N LEU A 243 -19.63 15.23 8.14
CA LEU A 243 -19.72 13.79 8.28
C LEU A 243 -21.13 13.36 8.69
N GLU A 244 -21.62 12.31 8.09
CA GLU A 244 -22.80 11.56 8.52
C GLU A 244 -22.35 10.33 9.35
N ARG A 245 -23.33 9.64 9.92
CA ARG A 245 -23.03 8.43 10.69
C ARG A 245 -22.46 7.34 9.79
N ASN A 246 -21.39 6.69 10.26
CA ASN A 246 -20.63 5.63 9.56
C ASN A 246 -19.79 6.11 8.37
N ASP A 247 -19.67 7.40 8.13
CA ASP A 247 -18.69 7.90 7.15
C ASP A 247 -17.26 7.52 7.56
N ILE A 248 -16.41 7.38 6.59
CA ILE A 248 -14.98 7.15 6.83
C ILE A 248 -14.15 8.34 6.37
N VAL A 249 -13.06 8.58 7.10
CA VAL A 249 -12.02 9.53 6.73
C VAL A 249 -10.73 8.76 6.48
N LEU A 250 -10.20 8.86 5.27
CA LEU A 250 -8.91 8.31 4.88
C LEU A 250 -7.89 9.45 4.81
N ILE A 251 -6.76 9.31 5.51
CA ILE A 251 -5.60 10.19 5.36
C ILE A 251 -4.51 9.42 4.64
N THR A 252 -4.02 9.96 3.50
CA THR A 252 -3.07 9.25 2.63
C THR A 252 -2.20 10.20 1.78
N GLY A 253 -1.34 9.65 0.92
CA GLY A 253 -0.55 10.38 -0.08
C GLY A 253 0.94 10.48 0.24
N SER A 254 1.36 10.23 1.49
CA SER A 254 2.77 10.26 1.87
C SER A 254 3.04 9.51 3.17
N ILE A 255 4.20 8.87 3.26
CA ILE A 255 4.70 8.31 4.53
C ILE A 255 4.99 9.42 5.55
N TYR A 256 5.40 10.62 5.10
CA TYR A 256 5.64 11.76 5.97
C TYR A 256 4.34 12.32 6.56
N LEU A 257 3.26 12.35 5.74
CA LEU A 257 1.94 12.72 6.26
C LEU A 257 1.45 11.69 7.27
N ALA A 258 1.64 10.40 6.99
CA ALA A 258 1.28 9.33 7.93
C ALA A 258 2.06 9.46 9.25
N GLY A 259 3.36 9.72 9.19
CA GLY A 259 4.18 10.01 10.37
C GLY A 259 3.69 11.22 11.17
N GLU A 260 3.27 12.29 10.50
CA GLU A 260 2.68 13.47 11.17
C GLU A 260 1.36 13.13 11.86
N VAL A 261 0.47 12.38 11.21
CA VAL A 261 -0.77 11.89 11.84
C VAL A 261 -0.48 11.13 13.13
N LEU A 262 0.45 10.18 13.08
CA LEU A 262 0.82 9.38 14.25
C LEU A 262 1.47 10.20 15.37
N ARG A 263 2.18 11.27 15.01
CA ARG A 263 2.84 12.17 15.97
C ARG A 263 1.85 13.07 16.74
N ILE A 264 0.81 13.55 16.05
CA ILE A 264 -0.15 14.52 16.62
C ILE A 264 -1.42 13.89 17.17
N ASN A 265 -1.68 12.64 16.82
CA ASN A 265 -2.82 11.87 17.30
C ASN A 265 -2.54 11.28 18.67
#